data_dede2c100f303971c17606fd924977e2
#
_entry.id   dede2c100f303971c17606fd924977e2
#
_cell.length_a   1.000
_cell.length_b   1.000
_cell.length_c   1.000
_cell.angle_alpha   90.00
_cell.angle_beta   90.00
_cell.angle_gamma   90.00
#
_symmetry.space_group_name_H-M   'P 1'
#
loop_
_entity.id
_entity.type
_entity.pdbx_description
1 polymer ?
#
loop_
_entity_poly.entity_id
_entity_poly.type
_entity_poly.pdbx_seq_one_letter_code
_entity_poly.pdbx_strand_id
1 'polypeptide(L)'
;MWIDHGNASNLQNFGAYNPKNASSYQAGDDPASPYYHLDLTLPAGVRYVWYSRHSHKFGQDFPLSARALRDGSTVWSFTRYCNEMNGNEILWNWRPNQLNEQITEARLDSLEQKGQYALVGQHLTMYQARYQPEADDLAALRMLAERHHAGRILVARTSRLLDYAVATRYITFQTAEVDGRRAIRLLDLGDPTTGPRTPTPDELRGLTFYCEQPENVMIFVGDVPLEADLLQINPADDSGQASIGIRWFEADVTDYTK
;
A
#
# COMPACT_ATOMS: atom_id res chain seq x y z
N MET A 1 3.58 -4.06 -8.86
CA MET A 1 3.12 -2.66 -8.95
C MET A 1 3.64 -2.05 -10.24
N TRP A 2 2.82 -1.27 -10.94
CA TRP A 2 3.16 -0.54 -12.16
C TRP A 2 3.01 0.97 -11.93
N ILE A 3 3.89 1.75 -12.49
CA ILE A 3 3.86 3.22 -12.40
C ILE A 3 3.81 3.78 -13.82
N ASP A 4 2.67 4.34 -14.19
CA ASP A 4 2.54 5.06 -15.45
C ASP A 4 3.29 6.41 -15.38
N HIS A 5 4.10 6.69 -16.38
CA HIS A 5 4.81 7.95 -16.47
C HIS A 5 4.07 8.93 -17.38
N GLY A 6 3.95 10.17 -16.94
CA GLY A 6 3.24 11.25 -17.62
C GLY A 6 3.93 11.81 -18.87
N ASN A 7 4.59 10.97 -19.65
CA ASN A 7 5.27 11.41 -20.87
C ASN A 7 4.61 10.81 -22.12
N ALA A 8 4.37 11.61 -23.12
CA ALA A 8 3.76 11.22 -24.39
C ALA A 8 4.49 10.09 -25.13
N SER A 9 5.77 9.85 -24.82
CA SER A 9 6.55 8.76 -25.38
C SER A 9 6.34 7.41 -24.69
N ASN A 10 5.65 7.39 -23.54
CA ASN A 10 5.43 6.17 -22.76
C ASN A 10 4.16 5.43 -23.22
N LEU A 11 4.15 4.96 -24.45
CA LEU A 11 3.00 4.30 -25.06
C LEU A 11 2.63 2.97 -24.41
N GLN A 12 3.52 2.37 -23.63
CA GLN A 12 3.29 1.16 -22.85
C GLN A 12 2.55 1.40 -21.55
N ASN A 13 2.27 2.66 -21.16
CA ASN A 13 1.44 2.94 -19.99
C ASN A 13 0.08 2.28 -20.13
N PHE A 14 -0.50 1.82 -19.03
CA PHE A 14 -1.84 1.29 -18.97
C PHE A 14 -2.62 1.85 -17.80
N GLY A 15 -3.90 2.11 -18.00
CA GLY A 15 -4.77 2.63 -16.96
C GLY A 15 -4.57 4.11 -16.62
N ALA A 16 -3.61 4.79 -17.22
CA ALA A 16 -3.38 6.23 -17.03
C ALA A 16 -4.33 7.07 -17.86
N TYR A 17 -5.62 6.74 -17.84
CA TYR A 17 -6.59 7.55 -18.53
C TYR A 17 -6.73 8.93 -17.85
N ASN A 18 -6.01 9.90 -18.37
CA ASN A 18 -6.28 11.30 -18.11
C ASN A 18 -7.07 11.85 -19.29
N PRO A 19 -8.34 12.24 -19.13
CA PRO A 19 -9.16 12.77 -20.23
C PRO A 19 -8.54 13.96 -20.95
N LYS A 20 -7.73 14.77 -20.25
CA LYS A 20 -7.05 15.94 -20.82
C LYS A 20 -5.82 15.55 -21.66
N ASN A 21 -5.24 14.39 -21.42
CA ASN A 21 -4.03 13.91 -22.07
C ASN A 21 -4.17 12.47 -22.59
N ALA A 22 -5.39 12.03 -22.88
CA ALA A 22 -5.71 10.65 -23.24
C ALA A 22 -4.90 10.13 -24.45
N SER A 23 -4.56 11.01 -25.38
CA SER A 23 -3.72 10.65 -26.54
C SER A 23 -2.25 10.40 -26.21
N SER A 24 -1.82 10.77 -25.02
CA SER A 24 -0.42 10.69 -24.58
C SER A 24 -0.08 9.42 -23.82
N TYR A 25 -1.10 8.66 -23.42
CA TYR A 25 -0.90 7.56 -22.51
C TYR A 25 -1.53 6.36 -23.10
N GLN A 26 -0.92 5.33 -23.59
CA GLN A 26 -1.46 4.37 -23.50
C GLN A 26 -2.06 3.52 -24.30
N ALA A 27 -1.26 2.74 -24.68
CA ALA A 27 -1.65 1.65 -25.51
C ALA A 27 -1.31 0.29 -24.87
N GLY A 28 -0.80 0.31 -23.63
CA GLY A 28 -0.40 -0.87 -22.89
C GLY A 28 -1.56 -1.80 -22.51
N ASP A 29 -2.78 -1.25 -22.36
CA ASP A 29 -4.01 -2.00 -22.07
C ASP A 29 -4.93 -2.17 -23.29
N ASP A 30 -4.50 -1.77 -24.49
CA ASP A 30 -5.27 -1.88 -25.72
C ASP A 30 -4.83 -3.10 -26.55
N PRO A 31 -5.67 -4.16 -26.65
CA PRO A 31 -5.30 -5.37 -27.38
C PRO A 31 -5.00 -5.16 -28.86
N ALA A 32 -5.46 -4.05 -29.45
CA ALA A 32 -5.17 -3.70 -30.86
C ALA A 32 -3.84 -2.99 -31.02
N SER A 33 -3.17 -2.63 -29.93
CA SER A 33 -1.92 -1.87 -29.95
C SER A 33 -0.69 -2.77 -30.01
N PRO A 34 0.37 -2.39 -30.74
CA PRO A 34 1.66 -3.07 -30.65
C PRO A 34 2.36 -2.90 -29.30
N TYR A 35 1.83 -2.03 -28.43
CA TYR A 35 2.34 -1.79 -27.07
C TYR A 35 1.54 -2.54 -25.99
N TYR A 36 0.53 -3.34 -26.39
CA TYR A 36 -0.22 -4.17 -25.45
C TYR A 36 0.69 -5.17 -24.73
N HIS A 37 0.52 -5.28 -23.40
CA HIS A 37 1.36 -6.17 -22.60
C HIS A 37 0.67 -6.72 -21.33
N LEU A 38 -0.64 -6.55 -21.20
CA LEU A 38 -1.35 -7.04 -19.99
C LEU A 38 -1.35 -8.56 -19.91
N ASP A 39 -1.30 -9.24 -21.05
CA ASP A 39 -1.11 -10.70 -21.14
C ASP A 39 0.20 -11.19 -20.50
N LEU A 40 1.18 -10.31 -20.34
CA LEU A 40 2.46 -10.58 -19.67
C LEU A 40 2.48 -10.03 -18.24
N THR A 41 2.05 -8.79 -18.05
CA THR A 41 2.22 -8.09 -16.78
C THR A 41 1.26 -8.51 -15.70
N LEU A 42 0.00 -8.84 -16.03
CA LEU A 42 -0.96 -9.32 -15.03
C LEU A 42 -0.60 -10.72 -14.53
N PRO A 43 -0.26 -11.72 -15.40
CA PRO A 43 0.24 -13.01 -14.93
C PRO A 43 1.55 -12.93 -14.15
N ALA A 44 2.39 -11.91 -14.42
CA ALA A 44 3.59 -11.63 -13.62
C ALA A 44 3.30 -10.99 -12.25
N GLY A 45 2.02 -10.85 -11.86
CA GLY A 45 1.60 -10.40 -10.53
C GLY A 45 1.49 -8.88 -10.37
N VAL A 46 1.42 -8.11 -11.45
CA VAL A 46 1.13 -6.67 -11.37
C VAL A 46 -0.35 -6.49 -11.04
N ARG A 47 -0.65 -6.06 -9.82
CA ARG A 47 -2.01 -5.81 -9.33
C ARG A 47 -2.32 -4.34 -9.10
N TYR A 48 -1.33 -3.53 -8.82
CA TYR A 48 -1.46 -2.12 -8.43
C TYR A 48 -0.85 -1.21 -9.47
N VAL A 49 -1.61 -0.20 -9.87
CA VAL A 49 -1.22 0.78 -10.89
C VAL A 49 -1.37 2.19 -10.36
N TRP A 50 -0.33 2.99 -10.51
CA TRP A 50 -0.46 4.43 -10.38
C TRP A 50 -0.52 5.05 -11.79
N TYR A 51 -1.68 5.63 -12.12
CA TYR A 51 -1.94 6.24 -13.42
C TYR A 51 -2.08 7.77 -13.30
N SER A 52 -1.06 8.40 -12.75
CA SER A 52 -0.99 9.87 -12.62
C SER A 52 -2.13 10.51 -11.81
N ARG A 53 -2.81 9.77 -10.92
CA ARG A 53 -3.78 10.37 -9.99
C ARG A 53 -3.12 10.84 -8.71
N HIS A 54 -3.46 12.07 -8.36
CA HIS A 54 -3.02 12.73 -7.13
C HIS A 54 -4.21 13.11 -6.26
N SER A 55 -3.96 13.22 -4.97
CA SER A 55 -4.88 13.76 -3.99
C SER A 55 -4.18 14.84 -3.18
N HIS A 56 -4.86 15.95 -2.93
CA HIS A 56 -4.41 16.96 -1.96
C HIS A 56 -4.77 16.59 -0.52
N LYS A 57 -5.47 15.46 -0.31
CA LYS A 57 -5.74 14.89 1.01
C LYS A 57 -4.60 13.96 1.38
N PHE A 58 -3.91 14.24 2.47
CA PHE A 58 -2.81 13.41 2.94
C PHE A 58 -3.30 12.02 3.38
N GLY A 59 -4.39 11.96 4.16
CA GLY A 59 -4.98 10.71 4.63
C GLY A 59 -6.13 10.23 3.75
N GLN A 60 -6.24 8.92 3.55
CA GLN A 60 -7.33 8.24 2.84
C GLN A 60 -7.79 7.04 3.65
N ASP A 61 -9.11 6.83 3.77
CA ASP A 61 -9.68 5.65 4.47
C ASP A 61 -9.40 4.35 3.72
N PHE A 62 -9.37 4.43 2.40
CA PHE A 62 -8.98 3.33 1.54
C PHE A 62 -8.26 3.90 0.30
N PRO A 63 -6.99 3.52 0.08
CA PRO A 63 -6.15 4.18 -0.93
C PRO A 63 -6.35 3.64 -2.34
N LEU A 64 -7.26 2.68 -2.56
CA LEU A 64 -7.42 1.94 -3.79
C LEU A 64 -8.80 2.17 -4.43
N SER A 65 -8.84 2.08 -5.74
CA SER A 65 -10.07 1.97 -6.53
C SER A 65 -9.89 0.93 -7.63
N ALA A 66 -10.88 0.04 -7.80
CA ALA A 66 -10.87 -0.91 -8.91
C ALA A 66 -11.04 -0.17 -10.24
N ARG A 67 -10.25 -0.56 -11.25
CA ARG A 67 -10.24 0.05 -12.56
C ARG A 67 -10.33 -0.99 -13.65
N ALA A 68 -11.38 -0.91 -14.45
CA ALA A 68 -11.49 -1.70 -15.66
C ALA A 68 -10.53 -1.16 -16.73
N LEU A 69 -9.88 -2.05 -17.43
CA LEU A 69 -8.96 -1.80 -18.53
C LEU A 69 -9.62 -2.14 -19.87
N ARG A 70 -9.02 -1.72 -20.98
CA ARG A 70 -9.63 -1.88 -22.32
C ARG A 70 -9.71 -3.31 -22.81
N ASP A 71 -8.87 -4.20 -22.29
CA ASP A 71 -8.93 -5.66 -22.57
C ASP A 71 -9.99 -6.39 -21.75
N GLY A 72 -10.71 -5.68 -20.89
CA GLY A 72 -11.73 -6.23 -19.99
C GLY A 72 -11.21 -6.71 -18.65
N SER A 73 -9.90 -6.70 -18.41
CA SER A 73 -9.32 -6.99 -17.11
C SER A 73 -9.55 -5.85 -16.11
N THR A 74 -9.27 -6.11 -14.84
CA THR A 74 -9.40 -5.11 -13.77
C THR A 74 -8.14 -5.09 -12.92
N VAL A 75 -7.71 -3.90 -12.54
CA VAL A 75 -6.57 -3.67 -11.64
C VAL A 75 -6.94 -2.71 -10.52
N TRP A 76 -6.18 -2.75 -9.45
CA TRP A 76 -6.22 -1.73 -8.43
C TRP A 76 -5.44 -0.49 -8.85
N SER A 77 -6.09 0.64 -8.84
CA SER A 77 -5.40 1.93 -8.98
C SER A 77 -5.29 2.62 -7.63
N PHE A 78 -4.17 3.30 -7.40
CA PHE A 78 -3.93 4.05 -6.18
C PHE A 78 -3.61 5.52 -6.47
N THR A 79 -3.81 6.36 -5.45
CA THR A 79 -3.63 7.80 -5.52
C THR A 79 -2.47 8.20 -4.62
N ARG A 80 -1.54 9.00 -5.11
CA ARG A 80 -0.48 9.62 -4.33
C ARG A 80 -0.92 10.98 -3.78
N TYR A 81 -0.41 11.31 -2.61
CA TYR A 81 -0.53 12.65 -2.07
C TYR A 81 0.33 13.63 -2.85
N CYS A 82 -0.23 14.80 -3.10
CA CYS A 82 0.48 15.94 -3.64
C CYS A 82 -0.03 17.22 -2.97
N ASN A 83 0.88 18.05 -2.52
CA ASN A 83 0.58 19.33 -1.86
C ASN A 83 0.65 20.53 -2.83
N GLU A 84 1.10 20.33 -4.06
CA GLU A 84 1.23 21.40 -5.04
C GLU A 84 -0.09 21.61 -5.81
N MET A 85 -0.52 22.85 -5.90
CA MET A 85 -1.76 23.26 -6.56
C MET A 85 -1.50 24.38 -7.56
N ASN A 86 -2.18 24.33 -8.70
CA ASN A 86 -2.29 25.45 -9.63
C ASN A 86 -3.77 25.82 -9.77
N GLY A 87 -4.21 26.85 -9.04
CA GLY A 87 -5.62 27.11 -8.86
C GLY A 87 -6.35 25.93 -8.24
N ASN A 88 -7.31 25.33 -8.97
CA ASN A 88 -8.03 24.13 -8.55
C ASN A 88 -7.42 22.83 -9.09
N GLU A 89 -6.32 22.89 -9.84
CA GLU A 89 -5.65 21.73 -10.40
C GLU A 89 -4.54 21.24 -9.46
N ILE A 90 -4.57 19.96 -9.16
CA ILE A 90 -3.49 19.32 -8.38
C ILE A 90 -2.34 19.09 -9.33
N LEU A 91 -1.18 19.69 -9.02
CA LEU A 91 0.06 19.41 -9.71
C LEU A 91 0.85 18.35 -8.95
N TRP A 92 1.53 17.47 -9.69
CA TRP A 92 2.46 16.55 -9.07
C TRP A 92 3.71 17.32 -8.62
N ASN A 93 4.02 17.18 -7.33
CA ASN A 93 5.24 17.74 -6.75
C ASN A 93 6.45 16.91 -7.21
N TRP A 94 7.09 17.32 -8.29
CA TRP A 94 8.23 16.66 -8.91
C TRP A 94 9.58 17.27 -8.51
N ARG A 95 9.55 18.39 -7.82
CA ARG A 95 10.76 19.06 -7.35
C ARG A 95 11.39 18.26 -6.23
N PRO A 96 12.71 18.03 -6.24
CA PRO A 96 13.41 17.43 -5.10
C PRO A 96 13.37 18.38 -3.89
N ASN A 97 13.72 17.85 -2.71
CA ASN A 97 13.86 18.64 -1.48
C ASN A 97 12.54 19.33 -1.02
N GLN A 98 11.42 18.64 -1.16
CA GLN A 98 10.11 19.10 -0.68
C GLN A 98 9.39 18.05 0.16
N LEU A 99 10.13 17.09 0.69
CA LEU A 99 9.55 16.05 1.53
C LEU A 99 9.04 16.61 2.86
N ASN A 100 9.74 17.58 3.42
CA ASN A 100 9.34 18.33 4.61
C ASN A 100 8.00 19.08 4.44
N GLU A 101 7.68 19.52 3.23
CA GLU A 101 6.36 20.12 2.93
C GLU A 101 5.24 19.08 2.85
N GLN A 102 5.57 17.83 2.53
CA GLN A 102 4.61 16.74 2.43
C GLN A 102 4.41 16.01 3.76
N ILE A 103 5.48 15.74 4.47
CA ILE A 103 5.49 15.05 5.75
C ILE A 103 5.64 16.09 6.88
N THR A 104 4.52 16.55 7.41
CA THR A 104 4.48 17.50 8.53
C THR A 104 3.92 16.85 9.77
N GLU A 105 4.27 17.38 10.95
CA GLU A 105 3.76 16.89 12.23
C GLU A 105 2.23 16.83 12.25
N ALA A 106 1.57 17.91 11.89
CA ALA A 106 0.10 17.99 11.87
C ALA A 106 -0.56 16.95 10.95
N ARG A 107 0.07 16.61 9.82
CA ARG A 107 -0.43 15.57 8.93
C ARG A 107 -0.24 14.18 9.51
N LEU A 108 0.89 13.93 10.16
CA LEU A 108 1.12 12.66 10.82
C LEU A 108 0.18 12.47 12.02
N ASP A 109 -0.06 13.51 12.83
CA ASP A 109 -1.05 13.49 13.91
C ASP A 109 -2.45 13.15 13.40
N SER A 110 -2.86 13.81 12.31
CA SER A 110 -4.14 13.51 11.67
C SER A 110 -4.23 12.09 11.12
N LEU A 111 -3.12 11.56 10.57
CA LEU A 111 -3.06 10.20 10.04
C LEU A 111 -3.22 9.17 11.17
N GLU A 112 -2.50 9.35 12.28
CA GLU A 112 -2.61 8.51 13.47
C GLU A 112 -4.02 8.55 14.06
N GLN A 113 -4.54 9.75 14.32
CA GLN A 113 -5.86 9.92 14.92
C GLN A 113 -6.99 9.27 14.12
N LYS A 114 -6.87 9.28 12.79
CA LYS A 114 -7.91 8.76 11.89
C LYS A 114 -7.68 7.34 11.41
N GLY A 115 -6.52 6.74 11.70
CA GLY A 115 -6.16 5.42 11.20
C GLY A 115 -6.16 5.33 9.68
N GLN A 116 -5.66 6.35 8.99
CA GLN A 116 -5.74 6.48 7.53
C GLN A 116 -4.45 6.04 6.83
N TYR A 117 -4.53 5.90 5.51
CA TYR A 117 -3.40 5.59 4.63
C TYR A 117 -2.90 6.85 3.93
N ALA A 118 -1.58 7.00 3.82
CA ALA A 118 -0.97 8.03 2.98
C ALA A 118 0.09 7.40 2.06
N LEU A 119 0.04 7.76 0.79
CA LEU A 119 1.04 7.36 -0.20
C LEU A 119 1.73 8.62 -0.71
N VAL A 120 3.00 8.76 -0.36
CA VAL A 120 3.84 9.88 -0.75
C VAL A 120 4.78 9.42 -1.86
N GLY A 121 4.82 10.17 -2.95
CA GLY A 121 5.79 9.97 -4.02
C GLY A 121 6.59 11.24 -4.22
N GLN A 122 7.93 11.12 -4.20
CA GLN A 122 8.82 12.25 -4.35
C GLN A 122 10.02 11.88 -5.21
N HIS A 123 10.53 12.83 -5.98
CA HIS A 123 11.86 12.74 -6.56
C HIS A 123 12.89 13.12 -5.51
N LEU A 124 13.72 12.17 -5.12
CA LEU A 124 14.80 12.43 -4.16
C LEU A 124 16.06 13.00 -4.83
N THR A 125 16.18 12.83 -6.16
CA THR A 125 17.29 13.39 -6.93
C THR A 125 16.78 13.91 -8.26
N MET A 126 17.32 15.04 -8.71
CA MET A 126 17.20 15.50 -10.09
C MET A 126 18.58 15.90 -10.63
N TYR A 127 19.02 15.20 -11.67
CA TYR A 127 20.16 15.59 -12.50
C TYR A 127 21.53 15.79 -11.83
N GLN A 128 21.69 15.43 -10.56
CA GLN A 128 22.99 15.54 -9.86
C GLN A 128 23.54 14.18 -9.47
N ALA A 129 24.81 13.95 -9.72
CA ALA A 129 25.50 12.70 -9.40
C ALA A 129 25.61 12.41 -7.90
N ARG A 130 25.34 13.39 -7.04
CA ARG A 130 25.37 13.28 -5.58
C ARG A 130 24.21 14.09 -5.00
N TYR A 131 23.12 13.38 -4.69
CA TYR A 131 22.02 13.95 -3.92
C TYR A 131 22.36 13.84 -2.42
N GLN A 132 22.24 14.97 -1.74
CA GLN A 132 22.18 15.00 -0.28
C GLN A 132 20.85 15.61 0.10
N PRO A 133 19.99 14.91 0.89
CA PRO A 133 18.76 15.49 1.37
C PRO A 133 19.03 16.75 2.17
N GLU A 134 18.17 17.77 2.00
CA GLU A 134 18.20 18.97 2.82
C GLU A 134 17.95 18.62 4.30
N ALA A 135 18.43 19.49 5.20
CA ALA A 135 18.31 19.25 6.64
C ALA A 135 16.84 19.09 7.08
N ASP A 136 15.94 19.86 6.48
CA ASP A 136 14.51 19.82 6.79
C ASP A 136 13.84 18.53 6.27
N ASP A 137 14.24 18.04 5.10
CA ASP A 137 13.78 16.74 4.59
C ASP A 137 14.24 15.58 5.48
N LEU A 138 15.49 15.65 5.96
CA LEU A 138 16.01 14.68 6.92
C LEU A 138 15.28 14.75 8.26
N ALA A 139 14.91 15.95 8.72
CA ALA A 139 14.11 16.12 9.94
C ALA A 139 12.72 15.49 9.77
N ALA A 140 12.06 15.70 8.62
CA ALA A 140 10.78 15.07 8.31
C ALA A 140 10.86 13.53 8.30
N LEU A 141 11.92 12.96 7.71
CA LEU A 141 12.15 11.52 7.72
C LEU A 141 12.41 10.97 9.13
N ARG A 142 13.17 11.69 9.95
CA ARG A 142 13.42 11.30 11.35
C ARG A 142 12.13 11.29 12.17
N MET A 143 11.31 12.34 12.05
CA MET A 143 10.00 12.42 12.70
C MET A 143 9.09 11.25 12.30
N LEU A 144 9.08 10.86 11.01
CA LEU A 144 8.33 9.69 10.55
C LEU A 144 8.90 8.39 11.11
N ALA A 145 10.24 8.25 11.14
CA ALA A 145 10.91 7.08 11.70
C ALA A 145 10.65 6.91 13.19
N GLU A 146 10.68 8.00 13.97
CA GLU A 146 10.34 7.99 15.40
C GLU A 146 8.93 7.47 15.65
N ARG A 147 7.94 7.92 14.85
CA ARG A 147 6.56 7.43 14.95
C ARG A 147 6.43 5.97 14.55
N HIS A 148 7.20 5.54 13.56
CA HIS A 148 7.25 4.14 13.15
C HIS A 148 7.83 3.24 14.26
N HIS A 149 8.97 3.63 14.83
CA HIS A 149 9.60 2.88 15.92
C HIS A 149 8.75 2.85 17.20
N ALA A 150 7.97 3.90 17.43
CA ALA A 150 7.00 3.95 18.54
C ALA A 150 5.72 3.14 18.26
N GLY A 151 5.59 2.48 17.10
CA GLY A 151 4.42 1.68 16.73
C GLY A 151 3.17 2.50 16.39
N ARG A 152 3.29 3.82 16.23
CA ARG A 152 2.15 4.72 15.97
C ARG A 152 1.79 4.82 14.48
N ILE A 153 2.78 4.76 13.61
CA ILE A 153 2.60 4.76 12.15
C ILE A 153 3.36 3.58 11.55
N LEU A 154 2.68 2.80 10.70
CA LEU A 154 3.33 1.77 9.92
C LEU A 154 3.91 2.38 8.64
N VAL A 155 5.24 2.32 8.50
CA VAL A 155 5.93 2.72 7.26
C VAL A 155 6.32 1.47 6.47
N ALA A 156 5.89 1.40 5.21
CA ALA A 156 6.15 0.26 4.37
C ALA A 156 6.30 0.65 2.89
N ARG A 157 6.80 -0.27 2.09
CA ARG A 157 6.75 -0.15 0.63
C ARG A 157 5.28 -0.05 0.19
N THR A 158 5.01 0.77 -0.82
CA THR A 158 3.65 1.00 -1.34
C THR A 158 2.88 -0.29 -1.60
N SER A 159 3.49 -1.27 -2.29
CA SER A 159 2.81 -2.54 -2.58
C SER A 159 2.39 -3.27 -1.30
N ARG A 160 3.24 -3.28 -0.27
CA ARG A 160 2.93 -3.92 1.01
C ARG A 160 1.77 -3.24 1.74
N LEU A 161 1.77 -1.91 1.75
CA LEU A 161 0.68 -1.16 2.36
C LEU A 161 -0.64 -1.38 1.61
N LEU A 162 -0.60 -1.53 0.29
CA LEU A 162 -1.77 -1.80 -0.53
C LEU A 162 -2.28 -3.25 -0.35
N ASP A 163 -1.38 -4.23 -0.22
CA ASP A 163 -1.77 -5.61 0.14
C ASP A 163 -2.51 -5.64 1.49
N TYR A 164 -1.96 -4.95 2.50
CA TYR A 164 -2.61 -4.82 3.79
C TYR A 164 -4.00 -4.16 3.70
N ALA A 165 -4.12 -3.09 2.92
CA ALA A 165 -5.42 -2.42 2.72
C ALA A 165 -6.44 -3.34 2.03
N VAL A 166 -6.03 -4.16 1.06
CA VAL A 166 -6.90 -5.17 0.43
C VAL A 166 -7.27 -6.25 1.44
N ALA A 167 -6.29 -6.79 2.16
CA ALA A 167 -6.51 -7.86 3.13
C ALA A 167 -7.49 -7.43 4.23
N THR A 168 -7.29 -6.26 4.85
CA THR A 168 -8.17 -5.77 5.92
C THR A 168 -9.61 -5.54 5.47
N ARG A 169 -9.82 -5.25 4.19
CA ARG A 169 -11.14 -4.92 3.66
C ARG A 169 -11.90 -6.12 3.10
N TYR A 170 -11.17 -7.10 2.53
CA TYR A 170 -11.79 -8.15 1.72
C TYR A 170 -11.57 -9.56 2.23
N ILE A 171 -10.84 -9.73 3.35
CA ILE A 171 -10.71 -11.05 3.96
C ILE A 171 -12.03 -11.50 4.58
N THR A 172 -12.44 -12.72 4.28
CA THR A 172 -13.50 -13.39 5.03
C THR A 172 -12.87 -14.37 6.00
N PHE A 173 -13.39 -14.40 7.21
CA PHE A 173 -12.89 -15.31 8.24
C PHE A 173 -14.03 -15.87 9.10
N GLN A 174 -13.77 -16.98 9.76
CA GLN A 174 -14.66 -17.60 10.73
C GLN A 174 -13.89 -17.90 12.01
N THR A 175 -14.62 -17.92 13.12
CA THR A 175 -14.07 -18.32 14.40
C THR A 175 -14.77 -19.60 14.89
N ALA A 176 -13.99 -20.51 15.50
CA ALA A 176 -14.49 -21.75 16.07
C ALA A 176 -13.69 -22.10 17.33
N GLU A 177 -14.21 -23.00 18.15
CA GLU A 177 -13.46 -23.67 19.21
C GLU A 177 -12.95 -25.01 18.68
N VAL A 178 -11.65 -25.25 18.80
CA VAL A 178 -10.99 -26.49 18.41
C VAL A 178 -10.07 -26.92 19.55
N ASP A 179 -10.32 -28.07 20.14
CA ASP A 179 -9.54 -28.64 21.26
C ASP A 179 -9.35 -27.65 22.43
N GLY A 180 -10.40 -26.89 22.77
CA GLY A 180 -10.38 -25.89 23.85
C GLY A 180 -9.61 -24.62 23.52
N ARG A 181 -9.21 -24.43 22.27
CA ARG A 181 -8.54 -23.22 21.77
C ARG A 181 -9.41 -22.52 20.73
N ARG A 182 -9.32 -21.20 20.67
CA ARG A 182 -9.99 -20.44 19.62
C ARG A 182 -9.24 -20.56 18.31
N ALA A 183 -9.91 -20.98 17.26
CA ALA A 183 -9.40 -20.98 15.89
C ALA A 183 -9.99 -19.82 15.09
N ILE A 184 -9.13 -19.09 14.38
CA ILE A 184 -9.50 -18.07 13.39
C ILE A 184 -9.12 -18.65 12.03
N ARG A 185 -10.10 -18.94 11.19
CA ARG A 185 -9.89 -19.45 9.83
C ARG A 185 -10.07 -18.33 8.82
N LEU A 186 -9.01 -17.95 8.14
CA LEU A 186 -9.00 -17.01 7.01
C LEU A 186 -9.38 -17.81 5.77
N LEU A 187 -10.57 -17.53 5.20
CA LEU A 187 -11.14 -18.35 4.14
C LEU A 187 -10.70 -17.84 2.77
N ASP A 188 -11.27 -16.72 2.38
CA ASP A 188 -11.10 -16.16 1.06
C ASP A 188 -10.76 -14.67 1.13
N LEU A 189 -9.90 -14.24 0.22
CA LEU A 189 -9.70 -12.85 -0.10
C LEU A 189 -10.61 -12.52 -1.29
N GLY A 190 -11.73 -11.82 -1.00
CA GLY A 190 -12.74 -11.43 -2.00
C GLY A 190 -12.30 -10.22 -2.84
N ASP A 191 -11.10 -10.26 -3.40
CA ASP A 191 -10.52 -9.17 -4.18
C ASP A 191 -11.31 -8.95 -5.49
N PRO A 192 -11.97 -7.80 -5.68
CA PRO A 192 -12.77 -7.52 -6.86
C PRO A 192 -11.98 -7.45 -8.17
N THR A 193 -10.64 -7.40 -8.12
CA THR A 193 -9.81 -7.36 -9.33
C THR A 193 -9.35 -8.74 -9.79
N THR A 194 -9.26 -9.70 -8.87
CA THR A 194 -8.81 -11.08 -9.17
C THR A 194 -9.87 -12.14 -8.90
N GLY A 195 -10.99 -11.74 -8.29
CA GLY A 195 -12.01 -12.66 -7.78
C GLY A 195 -11.63 -13.29 -6.44
N PRO A 196 -12.57 -14.03 -5.82
CA PRO A 196 -12.33 -14.72 -4.57
C PRO A 196 -11.26 -15.80 -4.73
N ARG A 197 -10.32 -15.86 -3.78
CA ARG A 197 -9.25 -16.85 -3.76
C ARG A 197 -8.68 -17.02 -2.36
N THR A 198 -8.05 -18.14 -2.12
CA THR A 198 -7.28 -18.35 -0.89
C THR A 198 -6.07 -17.41 -0.91
N PRO A 199 -5.88 -16.56 0.13
CA PRO A 199 -4.73 -15.67 0.20
C PRO A 199 -3.45 -16.44 0.56
N THR A 200 -2.31 -15.87 0.22
CA THR A 200 -1.02 -16.33 0.74
C THR A 200 -0.74 -15.71 2.12
N PRO A 201 0.08 -16.34 2.98
CA PRO A 201 0.49 -15.73 4.25
C PRO A 201 1.11 -14.33 4.09
N ASP A 202 1.85 -14.10 3.04
CA ASP A 202 2.47 -12.81 2.77
C ASP A 202 1.46 -11.69 2.47
N GLU A 203 0.35 -12.00 1.85
CA GLU A 203 -0.73 -11.02 1.60
C GLU A 203 -1.48 -10.65 2.88
N LEU A 204 -1.44 -11.50 3.89
CA LEU A 204 -2.13 -11.34 5.16
C LEU A 204 -1.28 -10.66 6.25
N ARG A 205 -0.01 -10.36 5.96
CA ARG A 205 0.89 -9.76 6.95
C ARG A 205 0.33 -8.45 7.49
N GLY A 206 0.38 -8.32 8.81
CA GLY A 206 -0.14 -7.17 9.56
C GLY A 206 -1.59 -7.33 10.01
N LEU A 207 -2.36 -8.30 9.47
CA LEU A 207 -3.71 -8.57 9.98
C LEU A 207 -3.64 -8.94 11.45
N THR A 208 -4.52 -8.31 12.25
CA THR A 208 -4.52 -8.45 13.70
C THR A 208 -5.96 -8.65 14.19
N PHE A 209 -6.14 -9.52 15.17
CA PHE A 209 -7.43 -9.89 15.74
C PHE A 209 -7.41 -9.68 17.25
N TYR A 210 -8.29 -8.85 17.76
CA TYR A 210 -8.45 -8.66 19.18
C TYR A 210 -9.05 -9.91 19.83
N CYS A 211 -8.48 -10.33 20.94
CA CYS A 211 -8.91 -11.50 21.70
C CYS A 211 -8.42 -11.42 23.15
N GLU A 212 -9.19 -11.99 24.07
CA GLU A 212 -8.87 -11.95 25.51
C GLU A 212 -7.62 -12.76 25.87
N GLN A 213 -7.39 -13.86 25.18
CA GLN A 213 -6.29 -14.80 25.43
C GLN A 213 -5.55 -15.14 24.12
N PRO A 214 -4.74 -14.21 23.60
CA PRO A 214 -4.10 -14.38 22.30
C PRO A 214 -3.15 -15.61 22.23
N GLU A 215 -2.59 -16.05 23.34
CA GLU A 215 -1.78 -17.26 23.44
C GLU A 215 -2.56 -18.55 23.19
N ASN A 216 -3.88 -18.52 23.35
CA ASN A 216 -4.79 -19.66 23.13
C ASN A 216 -5.47 -19.61 21.76
N VAL A 217 -5.02 -18.75 20.87
CA VAL A 217 -5.59 -18.60 19.53
C VAL A 217 -4.70 -19.29 18.48
N MET A 218 -5.34 -19.99 17.56
CA MET A 218 -4.71 -20.52 16.34
C MET A 218 -5.25 -19.78 15.12
N ILE A 219 -4.38 -19.43 14.17
CA ILE A 219 -4.78 -18.84 12.90
C ILE A 219 -4.53 -19.83 11.77
N PHE A 220 -5.50 -19.98 10.89
CA PHE A 220 -5.45 -20.87 9.72
C PHE A 220 -5.67 -20.05 8.45
N VAL A 221 -5.04 -20.44 7.36
CA VAL A 221 -5.37 -20.03 6.00
C VAL A 221 -6.04 -21.23 5.31
N GLY A 222 -7.33 -21.14 5.08
CA GLY A 222 -8.13 -22.32 4.76
C GLY A 222 -8.07 -23.33 5.90
N ASP A 223 -7.56 -24.52 5.60
CA ASP A 223 -7.38 -25.59 6.59
C ASP A 223 -5.92 -25.74 7.07
N VAL A 224 -5.01 -24.89 6.63
CA VAL A 224 -3.58 -24.95 6.98
C VAL A 224 -3.29 -24.00 8.13
N PRO A 225 -2.79 -24.47 9.28
CA PRO A 225 -2.40 -23.60 10.38
C PRO A 225 -1.19 -22.75 9.98
N LEU A 226 -1.18 -21.51 10.41
CA LEU A 226 0.02 -20.66 10.29
C LEU A 226 1.05 -21.07 11.32
N GLU A 227 2.30 -21.13 10.88
CA GLU A 227 3.44 -21.41 11.75
C GLU A 227 3.60 -20.33 12.83
N ALA A 228 4.06 -20.72 14.02
CA ALA A 228 4.17 -19.84 15.17
C ALA A 228 5.11 -18.64 14.95
N ASP A 229 6.13 -18.80 14.12
CA ASP A 229 7.07 -17.75 13.75
C ASP A 229 6.45 -16.66 12.88
N LEU A 230 5.34 -16.98 12.19
CA LEU A 230 4.54 -16.00 11.43
C LEU A 230 3.56 -15.23 12.34
N LEU A 231 3.37 -15.65 13.57
CA LEU A 231 2.41 -15.03 14.48
C LEU A 231 3.09 -14.07 15.47
N GLN A 232 2.34 -13.09 15.90
CA GLN A 232 2.76 -12.11 16.90
C GLN A 232 1.63 -11.86 17.89
N ILE A 233 1.94 -12.07 19.15
CA ILE A 233 1.07 -11.66 20.25
C ILE A 233 1.40 -10.21 20.60
N ASN A 234 0.40 -9.35 20.65
CA ASN A 234 0.53 -7.98 21.03
C ASN A 234 -0.12 -7.76 22.41
N PRO A 235 0.52 -6.98 23.30
CA PRO A 235 -0.09 -6.60 24.55
C PRO A 235 -1.35 -5.76 24.32
N ALA A 236 -2.11 -5.51 25.38
CA ALA A 236 -3.24 -4.60 25.31
C ALA A 236 -2.80 -3.22 24.84
N ASP A 237 -3.51 -2.69 23.85
CA ASP A 237 -3.33 -1.35 23.33
C ASP A 237 -4.17 -0.29 24.10
N ASP A 238 -4.31 0.91 23.58
CA ASP A 238 -5.09 2.00 24.18
C ASP A 238 -6.58 1.66 24.33
N SER A 239 -7.10 0.64 23.62
CA SER A 239 -8.45 0.12 23.82
C SER A 239 -8.55 -0.86 25.01
N GLY A 240 -7.42 -1.22 25.60
CA GLY A 240 -7.32 -2.20 26.68
C GLY A 240 -7.43 -3.65 26.20
N GLN A 241 -7.36 -3.93 24.90
CA GLN A 241 -7.50 -5.25 24.33
C GLN A 241 -6.18 -5.80 23.82
N ALA A 242 -5.83 -7.00 24.23
CA ALA A 242 -4.73 -7.76 23.64
C ALA A 242 -5.14 -8.32 22.26
N SER A 243 -4.16 -8.71 21.45
CA SER A 243 -4.42 -9.22 20.11
C SER A 243 -3.39 -10.25 19.65
N ILE A 244 -3.77 -11.05 18.65
CA ILE A 244 -2.86 -11.88 17.88
C ILE A 244 -2.89 -11.40 16.42
N GLY A 245 -1.73 -11.28 15.81
CA GLY A 245 -1.60 -10.86 14.43
C GLY A 245 -0.67 -11.74 13.62
N ILE A 246 -0.76 -11.61 12.30
CA ILE A 246 0.23 -12.14 11.38
C ILE A 246 1.37 -11.15 11.31
N ARG A 247 2.56 -11.60 11.72
CA ARG A 247 3.75 -10.75 11.87
C ARG A 247 4.00 -9.88 10.64
N TRP A 248 4.22 -8.61 10.86
CA TRP A 248 4.72 -7.72 9.83
C TRP A 248 6.15 -8.10 9.45
N PHE A 249 6.62 -7.67 8.29
CA PHE A 249 8.00 -7.92 7.91
C PHE A 249 8.95 -7.23 8.88
N GLU A 250 10.04 -7.91 9.20
CA GLU A 250 11.15 -7.27 9.85
C GLU A 250 11.68 -6.11 9.00
N ALA A 251 12.12 -5.06 9.66
CA ALA A 251 12.77 -3.97 8.97
C ALA A 251 14.02 -4.49 8.26
N ASP A 252 14.20 -4.12 7.00
CA ASP A 252 15.46 -4.35 6.31
C ASP A 252 16.53 -3.45 6.94
N VAL A 253 17.42 -4.06 7.69
CA VAL A 253 18.55 -3.37 8.37
C VAL A 253 19.82 -3.36 7.54
N THR A 254 19.74 -3.75 6.27
CA THR A 254 20.89 -3.75 5.36
C THR A 254 21.40 -2.32 5.16
N ASP A 255 22.68 -2.12 5.40
CA ASP A 255 23.34 -0.84 5.12
C ASP A 255 23.70 -0.75 3.63
N TYR A 256 22.86 -0.08 2.86
CA TYR A 256 23.07 0.12 1.43
C TYR A 256 24.04 1.25 1.08
N THR A 257 24.71 1.85 2.06
CA THR A 257 25.72 2.90 1.83
C THR A 257 27.14 2.34 1.69
N LYS A 258 27.30 1.05 1.90
CA LYS A 258 28.58 0.32 1.77
C LYS A 258 28.78 -0.27 0.40
#